data_3ac5c72e88908b1b391ce7236a3bc2b3
#
_entry.id   3ac5c72e88908b1b391ce7236a3bc2b3
#
_cell.length_a   1.000
_cell.length_b   1.000
_cell.length_c   1.000
_cell.angle_alpha   90.00
_cell.angle_beta   90.00
_cell.angle_gamma   90.00
#
_symmetry.space_group_name_H-M   'P 1'
#
loop_
_entity.id
_entity.type
_entity.pdbx_description
1 polymer ?
#
loop_
_entity_poly.entity_id
_entity_poly.type
_entity_poly.pdbx_seq_one_letter_code
_entity_poly.pdbx_strand_id
1 'polypeptide(L)'
;ATLHRISQNQFGFKNNNYCGATLQDNSVKTNWIDFYLENRIGHLIKLIKKNRGWHENDEKTSAAFIKKAPLSLSHNPKPWLIHGDLWSGNRMSTSQGPALIDPCACYCDREFEMGIMTMFGGFSPRVFEAYNEAYPLPHGWRERNNIYQLYHILNHYYLFGGHYKQQALEIMRRFI
;
A
#
# COMPACT_ATOMS: atom_id res chain seq x y z
N ALA A 1 -7.17 -14.52 2.21
CA ALA A 1 -6.25 -15.40 2.94
C ALA A 1 -5.48 -16.34 2.01
N THR A 2 -6.13 -17.05 1.08
CA THR A 2 -5.45 -18.03 0.19
C THR A 2 -4.41 -17.36 -0.70
N LEU A 3 -4.74 -16.24 -1.35
CA LEU A 3 -3.80 -15.46 -2.16
C LEU A 3 -2.55 -15.08 -1.36
N HIS A 4 -2.73 -14.60 -0.14
CA HIS A 4 -1.64 -14.18 0.75
C HIS A 4 -0.81 -15.34 1.35
N ARG A 5 -1.04 -16.59 0.92
CA ARG A 5 -0.19 -17.75 1.24
C ARG A 5 0.78 -18.09 0.11
N ILE A 6 0.63 -17.46 -1.03
CA ILE A 6 1.56 -17.57 -2.16
C ILE A 6 2.71 -16.59 -1.90
N SER A 7 3.92 -17.07 -1.84
CA SER A 7 5.10 -16.27 -1.51
C SER A 7 6.26 -16.53 -2.45
N GLN A 8 7.24 -15.63 -2.42
CA GLN A 8 8.53 -15.77 -3.08
C GLN A 8 9.66 -15.24 -2.15
N ASN A 9 10.89 -15.20 -2.65
CA ASN A 9 12.04 -14.80 -1.84
C ASN A 9 12.28 -13.29 -1.77
N GLN A 10 11.67 -12.50 -2.65
CA GLN A 10 11.94 -11.08 -2.77
C GLN A 10 10.62 -10.30 -2.93
N PHE A 11 10.60 -9.06 -2.47
CA PHE A 11 9.52 -8.11 -2.73
C PHE A 11 9.61 -7.58 -4.16
N GLY A 12 8.46 -7.25 -4.77
CA GLY A 12 8.37 -6.76 -6.13
C GLY A 12 7.57 -7.69 -7.05
N PHE A 13 7.76 -7.55 -8.36
CA PHE A 13 7.09 -8.39 -9.35
C PHE A 13 7.97 -8.59 -10.58
N LYS A 14 7.65 -9.60 -11.40
CA LYS A 14 8.42 -9.91 -12.60
C LYS A 14 8.54 -8.72 -13.57
N ASN A 15 7.45 -7.96 -13.72
CA ASN A 15 7.39 -6.79 -14.57
C ASN A 15 6.73 -5.63 -13.82
N ASN A 16 7.03 -4.41 -14.24
CA ASN A 16 6.26 -3.25 -13.81
C ASN A 16 4.82 -3.37 -14.30
N ASN A 17 3.88 -2.90 -13.51
CA ASN A 17 2.45 -2.88 -13.81
C ASN A 17 1.85 -1.55 -13.35
N TYR A 18 0.53 -1.44 -13.38
CA TYR A 18 -0.16 -0.19 -13.11
C TYR A 18 -1.10 -0.31 -11.91
N CYS A 19 -1.15 0.74 -11.09
CA CYS A 19 -2.20 0.99 -10.11
C CYS A 19 -3.03 2.19 -10.60
N GLY A 20 -4.20 1.91 -11.17
CA GLY A 20 -4.89 2.87 -12.02
C GLY A 20 -4.02 3.24 -13.24
N ALA A 21 -3.78 4.53 -13.48
CA ALA A 21 -2.88 5.00 -14.54
C ALA A 21 -1.43 5.20 -14.08
N THR A 22 -1.09 4.87 -12.86
CA THR A 22 0.25 5.05 -12.28
C THR A 22 1.12 3.82 -12.51
N LEU A 23 2.21 3.96 -13.25
CA LEU A 23 3.21 2.90 -13.38
C LEU A 23 3.87 2.64 -12.03
N GLN A 24 3.83 1.40 -11.56
CA GLN A 24 4.51 0.96 -10.35
C GLN A 24 5.93 0.47 -10.66
N ASP A 25 6.88 0.88 -9.84
CA ASP A 25 8.23 0.30 -9.85
C ASP A 25 8.20 -1.02 -9.06
N ASN A 26 8.27 -2.13 -9.78
CA ASN A 26 8.29 -3.48 -9.24
C ASN A 26 9.70 -4.10 -9.20
N SER A 27 10.74 -3.29 -9.34
CA SER A 27 12.13 -3.74 -9.18
C SER A 27 12.31 -4.45 -7.85
N VAL A 28 12.90 -5.64 -7.88
CA VAL A 28 12.95 -6.52 -6.72
C VAL A 28 13.87 -6.01 -5.61
N LYS A 29 13.46 -6.23 -4.36
CA LYS A 29 14.22 -5.94 -3.14
C LYS A 29 14.12 -7.12 -2.17
N THR A 30 15.16 -7.33 -1.38
CA THR A 30 15.17 -8.36 -0.32
C THR A 30 14.57 -7.86 0.99
N ASN A 31 14.57 -6.54 1.19
CA ASN A 31 14.07 -5.89 2.40
C ASN A 31 12.74 -5.18 2.11
N TRP A 32 11.75 -5.36 2.99
CA TRP A 32 10.44 -4.73 2.84
C TRP A 32 10.47 -3.21 2.99
N ILE A 33 11.23 -2.72 3.97
CA ILE A 33 11.31 -1.28 4.24
C ILE A 33 11.87 -0.56 3.03
N ASP A 34 12.95 -1.09 2.44
CA ASP A 34 13.57 -0.51 1.25
C ASP A 34 12.60 -0.55 0.06
N PHE A 35 11.91 -1.69 -0.15
CA PHE A 35 10.92 -1.80 -1.21
C PHE A 35 9.78 -0.78 -1.04
N TYR A 36 9.21 -0.71 0.15
CA TYR A 36 8.08 0.17 0.41
C TYR A 36 8.47 1.65 0.32
N LEU A 37 9.57 2.04 0.96
CA LEU A 37 9.98 3.44 0.99
C LEU A 37 10.57 3.93 -0.33
N GLU A 38 11.31 3.10 -1.08
CA GLU A 38 11.91 3.51 -2.34
C GLU A 38 10.97 3.31 -3.53
N ASN A 39 10.44 2.07 -3.71
CA ASN A 39 9.68 1.69 -4.90
C ASN A 39 8.18 2.05 -4.81
N ARG A 40 7.67 2.40 -3.63
CA ARG A 40 6.29 2.86 -3.46
C ARG A 40 6.25 4.34 -3.10
N ILE A 41 6.67 4.72 -1.91
CA ILE A 41 6.56 6.10 -1.42
C ILE A 41 7.48 7.06 -2.20
N GLY A 42 8.75 6.74 -2.29
CA GLY A 42 9.75 7.57 -3.00
C GLY A 42 9.47 7.68 -4.49
N HIS A 43 9.02 6.59 -5.13
CA HIS A 43 8.60 6.59 -6.53
C HIS A 43 7.44 7.57 -6.77
N LEU A 44 6.37 7.49 -5.97
CA LEU A 44 5.23 8.40 -6.07
C LEU A 44 5.61 9.86 -5.80
N ILE A 45 6.44 10.12 -4.79
CA ILE A 45 6.92 11.49 -4.52
C ILE A 45 7.68 12.06 -5.72
N LYS A 46 8.51 11.25 -6.39
CA LYS A 46 9.21 11.67 -7.63
C LYS A 46 8.22 12.03 -8.74
N LEU A 47 7.19 11.21 -8.95
CA LEU A 47 6.15 11.47 -9.95
C LEU A 47 5.33 12.72 -9.62
N ILE A 48 4.98 12.90 -8.35
CA ILE A 48 4.25 14.08 -7.86
C ILE A 48 5.06 15.36 -8.06
N LYS A 49 6.34 15.35 -7.70
CA LYS A 49 7.24 16.49 -7.94
C LYS A 49 7.28 16.94 -9.39
N LYS A 50 7.28 15.98 -10.31
CA LYS A 50 7.35 16.26 -11.75
C LYS A 50 6.02 16.78 -12.32
N ASN A 51 4.88 16.30 -11.84
CA ASN A 51 3.60 16.47 -12.53
C ASN A 51 2.55 17.27 -11.72
N ARG A 52 2.79 17.52 -10.44
CA ARG A 52 1.84 18.18 -9.53
C ARG A 52 2.53 19.33 -8.79
N GLY A 53 2.40 19.44 -7.52
CA GLY A 53 3.04 20.42 -6.67
C GLY A 53 3.50 19.77 -5.37
N TRP A 54 4.84 19.72 -5.20
CA TRP A 54 5.47 19.25 -3.96
C TRP A 54 6.52 20.26 -3.56
N HIS A 55 6.18 21.14 -2.61
CA HIS A 55 6.97 22.27 -2.23
C HIS A 55 8.03 21.91 -1.17
N GLU A 56 8.92 22.82 -0.87
CA GLU A 56 10.04 22.59 0.06
C GLU A 56 9.59 22.05 1.44
N ASN A 57 8.50 22.57 2.00
CA ASN A 57 7.98 22.07 3.27
C ASN A 57 7.42 20.64 3.18
N ASP A 58 6.83 20.27 2.03
CA ASP A 58 6.34 18.92 1.77
C ASP A 58 7.53 17.96 1.66
N GLU A 59 8.62 18.42 1.02
CA GLU A 59 9.87 17.66 0.92
C GLU A 59 10.50 17.40 2.29
N LYS A 60 10.59 18.43 3.14
CA LYS A 60 11.07 18.29 4.52
C LYS A 60 10.24 17.26 5.30
N THR A 61 8.90 17.32 5.17
CA THR A 61 8.00 16.36 5.82
C THR A 61 8.22 14.95 5.30
N SER A 62 8.26 14.77 3.98
CA SER A 62 8.45 13.43 3.40
C SER A 62 9.83 12.84 3.70
N ALA A 63 10.89 13.66 3.70
CA ALA A 63 12.23 13.21 4.08
C ALA A 63 12.30 12.78 5.56
N ALA A 64 11.68 13.54 6.47
CA ALA A 64 11.59 13.18 7.87
C ALA A 64 10.81 11.87 8.07
N PHE A 65 9.67 11.70 7.35
CA PHE A 65 8.90 10.46 7.36
C PHE A 65 9.73 9.27 6.88
N ILE A 66 10.40 9.37 5.72
CA ILE A 66 11.23 8.28 5.17
C ILE A 66 12.32 7.87 6.18
N LYS A 67 12.90 8.82 6.89
CA LYS A 67 13.91 8.54 7.92
C LYS A 67 13.33 7.82 9.15
N LYS A 68 12.09 8.12 9.54
CA LYS A 68 11.47 7.60 10.78
C LYS A 68 10.57 6.35 10.58
N ALA A 69 9.94 6.22 9.41
CA ALA A 69 9.03 5.12 9.09
C ALA A 69 9.61 3.71 9.31
N PRO A 70 10.92 3.45 9.14
CA PRO A 70 11.51 2.14 9.44
C PRO A 70 11.23 1.64 10.85
N LEU A 71 11.13 2.52 11.84
CA LEU A 71 10.82 2.15 13.24
C LEU A 71 9.44 1.48 13.38
N SER A 72 8.46 1.93 12.59
CA SER A 72 7.11 1.39 12.59
C SER A 72 6.93 0.18 11.66
N LEU A 73 7.84 -0.04 10.72
CA LEU A 73 7.79 -1.13 9.73
C LEU A 73 8.74 -2.30 10.07
N SER A 74 9.22 -2.38 11.30
CA SER A 74 10.24 -3.35 11.74
C SER A 74 9.74 -4.78 11.99
N HIS A 75 8.48 -5.10 11.65
CA HIS A 75 7.87 -6.42 11.88
C HIS A 75 8.32 -7.53 10.92
N ASN A 76 9.24 -7.22 10.00
CA ASN A 76 9.92 -8.15 9.09
C ASN A 76 8.96 -9.10 8.33
N PRO A 77 8.07 -8.58 7.48
CA PRO A 77 7.11 -9.39 6.73
C PRO A 77 7.80 -10.25 5.67
N LYS A 78 7.09 -11.29 5.20
CA LYS A 78 7.48 -12.06 4.01
C LYS A 78 6.85 -11.46 2.76
N PRO A 79 7.45 -11.69 1.57
CA PRO A 79 6.85 -11.31 0.29
C PRO A 79 5.66 -12.21 -0.05
N TRP A 80 4.45 -11.73 0.21
CA TRP A 80 3.21 -12.41 -0.12
C TRP A 80 2.60 -11.83 -1.39
N LEU A 81 2.01 -12.69 -2.24
CA LEU A 81 1.25 -12.20 -3.38
C LEU A 81 0.00 -11.49 -2.89
N ILE A 82 -0.13 -10.21 -3.24
CA ILE A 82 -1.30 -9.38 -2.94
C ILE A 82 -1.99 -8.95 -4.24
N HIS A 83 -3.25 -8.58 -4.15
CA HIS A 83 -4.00 -7.95 -5.24
C HIS A 83 -3.47 -6.52 -5.50
N GLY A 84 -3.14 -5.79 -4.45
CA GLY A 84 -2.51 -4.48 -4.48
C GLY A 84 -3.47 -3.28 -4.59
N ASP A 85 -4.70 -3.50 -5.06
CA ASP A 85 -5.76 -2.49 -5.13
C ASP A 85 -7.13 -3.08 -4.74
N LEU A 86 -7.18 -3.82 -3.63
CA LEU A 86 -8.39 -4.51 -3.18
C LEU A 86 -9.29 -3.58 -2.35
N TRP A 87 -9.86 -2.57 -2.97
CA TRP A 87 -11.01 -1.86 -2.41
C TRP A 87 -12.32 -2.56 -2.79
N SER A 88 -13.43 -2.20 -2.18
CA SER A 88 -14.71 -2.90 -2.37
C SER A 88 -15.24 -2.90 -3.81
N GLY A 89 -14.87 -1.92 -4.63
CA GLY A 89 -15.23 -1.82 -6.04
C GLY A 89 -14.52 -2.84 -6.95
N ASN A 90 -13.35 -3.36 -6.50
CA ASN A 90 -12.62 -4.39 -7.22
C ASN A 90 -13.03 -5.82 -6.80
N ARG A 91 -14.20 -5.95 -6.17
CA ARG A 91 -14.83 -7.22 -5.84
C ARG A 91 -16.18 -7.34 -6.52
N MET A 92 -16.38 -8.39 -7.27
CA MET A 92 -17.65 -8.73 -7.92
C MET A 92 -18.27 -9.99 -7.30
N SER A 93 -19.60 -10.04 -7.27
CA SER A 93 -20.34 -11.27 -7.00
C SER A 93 -20.69 -11.93 -8.33
N THR A 94 -20.37 -13.22 -8.46
CA THR A 94 -20.68 -14.00 -9.66
C THR A 94 -21.47 -15.26 -9.28
N SER A 95 -22.02 -15.97 -10.26
CA SER A 95 -22.71 -17.24 -10.03
C SER A 95 -21.78 -18.35 -9.49
N GLN A 96 -20.47 -18.17 -9.61
CA GLN A 96 -19.46 -19.12 -9.12
C GLN A 96 -18.80 -18.67 -7.80
N GLY A 97 -19.28 -17.57 -7.20
CA GLY A 97 -18.73 -16.97 -6.00
C GLY A 97 -18.09 -15.61 -6.25
N PRO A 98 -17.36 -15.05 -5.25
CA PRO A 98 -16.71 -13.75 -5.38
C PRO A 98 -15.54 -13.81 -6.35
N ALA A 99 -15.45 -12.81 -7.23
CA ALA A 99 -14.30 -12.57 -8.11
C ALA A 99 -13.61 -11.26 -7.75
N LEU A 100 -12.30 -11.21 -7.95
CA LEU A 100 -11.47 -10.01 -7.81
C LEU A 100 -11.05 -9.56 -9.22
N ILE A 101 -11.08 -8.26 -9.47
CA ILE A 101 -10.78 -7.63 -10.76
C ILE A 101 -9.78 -6.50 -10.59
N ASP A 102 -9.15 -6.08 -11.68
CA ASP A 102 -8.22 -4.95 -11.76
C ASP A 102 -7.07 -4.97 -10.73
N PRO A 103 -6.28 -6.05 -10.66
CA PRO A 103 -5.17 -6.12 -9.73
C PRO A 103 -3.98 -5.25 -10.18
N CYS A 104 -3.31 -4.63 -9.22
CA CYS A 104 -1.94 -4.14 -9.36
C CYS A 104 -0.96 -5.01 -8.56
N ALA A 105 -0.96 -6.29 -8.89
CA ALA A 105 -0.35 -7.34 -8.12
C ALA A 105 1.16 -7.15 -7.89
N CYS A 106 1.62 -7.47 -6.69
CA CYS A 106 3.02 -7.59 -6.34
C CYS A 106 3.21 -8.58 -5.19
N TYR A 107 4.44 -9.00 -4.97
CA TYR A 107 4.83 -9.68 -3.75
C TYR A 107 5.26 -8.65 -2.72
N CYS A 108 4.40 -8.43 -1.75
CA CYS A 108 4.48 -7.36 -0.77
C CYS A 108 4.13 -7.86 0.62
N ASP A 109 4.23 -7.00 1.62
CA ASP A 109 3.60 -7.26 2.90
C ASP A 109 2.07 -7.33 2.73
N ARG A 110 1.43 -8.38 3.25
CA ARG A 110 -0.04 -8.52 3.20
C ARG A 110 -0.80 -7.45 3.99
N GLU A 111 -0.15 -6.79 4.95
CA GLU A 111 -0.75 -5.64 5.63
C GLU A 111 -0.92 -4.44 4.70
N PHE A 112 -0.12 -4.34 3.63
CA PHE A 112 -0.30 -3.33 2.60
C PHE A 112 -1.67 -3.47 1.90
N GLU A 113 -2.16 -4.69 1.67
CA GLU A 113 -3.52 -4.93 1.20
C GLU A 113 -4.58 -4.45 2.20
N MET A 114 -4.37 -4.65 3.50
CA MET A 114 -5.29 -4.17 4.54
C MET A 114 -5.42 -2.63 4.50
N GLY A 115 -4.36 -1.94 4.12
CA GLY A 115 -4.36 -0.49 3.93
C GLY A 115 -5.47 -0.03 3.00
N ILE A 116 -5.51 -0.56 1.77
CA ILE A 116 -6.54 -0.18 0.78
C ILE A 116 -7.92 -0.71 1.16
N MET A 117 -8.03 -1.93 1.70
CA MET A 117 -9.31 -2.52 2.09
C MET A 117 -10.05 -1.70 3.16
N THR A 118 -9.32 -1.03 4.04
CA THR A 118 -9.88 -0.20 5.12
C THR A 118 -10.08 1.26 4.74
N MET A 119 -9.46 1.72 3.64
CA MET A 119 -9.38 3.15 3.29
C MET A 119 -10.73 3.72 2.85
N PHE A 120 -11.46 3.02 1.97
CA PHE A 120 -12.71 3.49 1.38
C PHE A 120 -13.96 2.81 1.96
N GLY A 121 -13.79 1.90 2.91
CA GLY A 121 -14.89 1.11 3.44
C GLY A 121 -15.43 0.08 2.44
N GLY A 122 -16.69 -0.35 2.64
CA GLY A 122 -17.36 -1.31 1.74
C GLY A 122 -17.10 -2.79 2.08
N PHE A 123 -16.11 -3.09 2.94
CA PHE A 123 -15.95 -4.41 3.55
C PHE A 123 -16.54 -4.41 4.95
N SER A 124 -17.37 -5.41 5.25
CA SER A 124 -17.91 -5.55 6.60
C SER A 124 -16.83 -5.99 7.60
N PRO A 125 -16.97 -5.69 8.90
CA PRO A 125 -16.05 -6.20 9.92
C PRO A 125 -15.83 -7.71 9.85
N ARG A 126 -16.87 -8.47 9.50
CA ARG A 126 -16.80 -9.94 9.35
C ARG A 126 -15.76 -10.40 8.31
N VAL A 127 -15.49 -9.61 7.28
CA VAL A 127 -14.44 -9.95 6.30
C VAL A 127 -13.06 -9.96 6.95
N PHE A 128 -12.77 -8.97 7.78
CA PHE A 128 -11.49 -8.88 8.50
C PHE A 128 -11.38 -9.93 9.60
N GLU A 129 -12.47 -10.22 10.29
CA GLU A 129 -12.54 -11.31 11.28
C GLU A 129 -12.26 -12.66 10.62
N ALA A 130 -13.00 -13.01 9.55
CA ALA A 130 -12.81 -14.26 8.81
C ALA A 130 -11.41 -14.37 8.18
N TYR A 131 -10.84 -13.23 7.72
CA TYR A 131 -9.46 -13.21 7.27
C TYR A 131 -8.51 -13.56 8.42
N ASN A 132 -8.69 -12.93 9.58
CA ASN A 132 -7.84 -13.13 10.75
C ASN A 132 -8.00 -14.53 11.35
N GLU A 133 -9.20 -15.13 11.32
CA GLU A 133 -9.44 -16.53 11.68
C GLU A 133 -8.64 -17.48 10.77
N ALA A 134 -8.68 -17.24 9.46
CA ALA A 134 -8.00 -18.08 8.48
C ALA A 134 -6.48 -17.88 8.43
N TYR A 135 -6.03 -16.65 8.63
CA TYR A 135 -4.62 -16.28 8.54
C TYR A 135 -4.33 -15.05 9.42
N PRO A 136 -4.06 -15.24 10.72
CA PRO A 136 -3.90 -14.15 11.68
C PRO A 136 -2.90 -13.09 11.24
N LEU A 137 -3.30 -11.82 11.33
CA LEU A 137 -2.41 -10.69 11.09
C LEU A 137 -1.45 -10.51 12.28
N PRO A 138 -0.22 -10.05 12.05
CA PRO A 138 0.72 -9.77 13.12
C PRO A 138 0.18 -8.72 14.11
N HIS A 139 0.60 -8.82 15.37
CA HIS A 139 0.32 -7.78 16.36
C HIS A 139 0.75 -6.40 15.85
N GLY A 140 -0.04 -5.37 16.13
CA GLY A 140 0.27 -3.98 15.73
C GLY A 140 -0.07 -3.63 14.27
N TRP A 141 -0.74 -4.51 13.52
CA TRP A 141 -1.10 -4.23 12.12
C TRP A 141 -2.04 -3.01 11.97
N ARG A 142 -2.91 -2.76 12.96
CA ARG A 142 -3.82 -1.60 12.93
C ARG A 142 -3.08 -0.28 13.09
N GLU A 143 -2.06 -0.25 13.91
CA GLU A 143 -1.19 0.91 14.13
C GLU A 143 -0.38 1.24 12.88
N ARG A 144 0.06 0.20 12.13
CA ARG A 144 0.77 0.35 10.84
C ARG A 144 -0.15 0.68 9.68
N ASN A 145 -1.44 0.44 9.79
CA ASN A 145 -2.39 0.55 8.67
C ASN A 145 -2.35 1.92 7.98
N ASN A 146 -2.22 3.03 8.75
CA ASN A 146 -2.12 4.37 8.18
C ASN A 146 -0.86 4.56 7.31
N ILE A 147 0.26 3.92 7.65
CA ILE A 147 1.46 3.96 6.82
C ILE A 147 1.15 3.32 5.46
N TYR A 148 0.44 2.21 5.44
CA TYR A 148 0.08 1.51 4.20
C TYR A 148 -0.98 2.24 3.37
N GLN A 149 -1.91 2.94 3.99
CA GLN A 149 -2.84 3.84 3.30
C GLN A 149 -2.13 5.00 2.60
N LEU A 150 -0.99 5.44 3.12
CA LEU A 150 -0.24 6.56 2.55
C LEU A 150 0.10 6.37 1.07
N TYR A 151 0.46 5.16 0.64
CA TYR A 151 0.72 4.87 -0.77
C TYR A 151 -0.49 5.21 -1.65
N HIS A 152 -1.67 4.71 -1.29
CA HIS A 152 -2.88 4.93 -2.06
C HIS A 152 -3.31 6.40 -2.04
N ILE A 153 -3.16 7.09 -0.92
CA ILE A 153 -3.44 8.52 -0.80
C ILE A 153 -2.48 9.35 -1.69
N LEU A 154 -1.19 9.03 -1.69
CA LEU A 154 -0.23 9.67 -2.61
C LEU A 154 -0.56 9.37 -4.08
N ASN A 155 -0.97 8.14 -4.40
CA ASN A 155 -1.40 7.77 -5.73
C ASN A 155 -2.64 8.55 -6.17
N HIS A 156 -3.62 8.71 -5.29
CA HIS A 156 -4.79 9.54 -5.55
C HIS A 156 -4.41 11.02 -5.74
N TYR A 157 -3.47 11.53 -4.95
CA TYR A 157 -2.95 12.88 -5.18
C TYR A 157 -2.26 13.01 -6.53
N TYR A 158 -1.45 12.04 -6.91
CA TYR A 158 -0.80 12.03 -8.22
C TYR A 158 -1.81 12.02 -9.37
N LEU A 159 -2.85 11.22 -9.29
CA LEU A 159 -3.87 11.07 -10.34
C LEU A 159 -4.87 12.23 -10.35
N PHE A 160 -5.40 12.61 -9.22
CA PHE A 160 -6.57 13.48 -9.08
C PHE A 160 -6.27 14.84 -8.44
N GLY A 161 -5.16 14.99 -7.71
CA GLY A 161 -4.84 16.23 -6.99
C GLY A 161 -5.72 16.44 -5.76
N GLY A 162 -6.06 17.70 -5.48
CA GLY A 162 -7.02 18.07 -4.43
C GLY A 162 -6.55 17.80 -3.00
N HIS A 163 -7.48 17.43 -2.13
CA HIS A 163 -7.28 17.26 -0.69
C HIS A 163 -6.37 16.10 -0.29
N TYR A 164 -6.11 15.17 -1.20
CA TYR A 164 -5.24 14.03 -0.94
C TYR A 164 -3.81 14.42 -0.53
N LYS A 165 -3.33 15.58 -1.00
CA LYS A 165 -2.03 16.12 -0.56
C LYS A 165 -1.99 16.34 0.95
N GLN A 166 -2.99 17.04 1.46
CA GLN A 166 -3.08 17.35 2.88
C GLN A 166 -3.21 16.08 3.72
N GLN A 167 -4.03 15.13 3.28
CA GLN A 167 -4.16 13.82 3.95
C GLN A 167 -2.83 13.06 3.99
N ALA A 168 -2.08 13.04 2.88
CA ALA A 168 -0.76 12.39 2.85
C ALA A 168 0.20 13.02 3.86
N LEU A 169 0.28 14.35 3.89
CA LEU A 169 1.14 15.08 4.83
C LEU A 169 0.72 14.87 6.30
N GLU A 170 -0.57 14.79 6.58
CA GLU A 170 -1.09 14.50 7.92
C GLU A 170 -0.70 13.10 8.38
N ILE A 171 -0.79 12.09 7.50
CA ILE A 171 -0.32 10.75 7.83
C ILE A 171 1.18 10.76 8.10
N MET A 172 1.98 11.37 7.21
CA MET A 172 3.44 11.43 7.40
C MET A 172 3.82 12.04 8.75
N ARG A 173 3.15 13.13 9.16
CA ARG A 173 3.42 13.82 10.44
C ARG A 173 3.17 12.96 11.68
N ARG A 174 2.29 11.95 11.61
CA ARG A 174 2.03 11.03 12.74
C ARG A 174 3.21 10.10 13.02
N PHE A 175 4.15 9.97 12.09
CA PHE A 175 5.28 9.05 12.16
C PHE A 175 6.66 9.76 12.15
N ILE A 176 6.69 11.05 12.46
CA ILE A 176 7.91 11.87 12.55
C ILE A 176 8.38 12.09 13.99
#